data_120749a9ee9f4c1213be931cfedf54e2
#
_entry.id   120749a9ee9f4c1213be931cfedf54e2
#
_cell.length_a   1.000
_cell.length_b   1.000
_cell.length_c   1.000
_cell.angle_alpha   90.00
_cell.angle_beta   90.00
_cell.angle_gamma   90.00
#
_symmetry.space_group_name_H-M   'P 1'
#
loop_
_entity.id
_entity.type
_entity.pdbx_description
1 polymer ?
#
loop_
_entity_poly.entity_id
_entity_poly.type
_entity_poly.pdbx_seq_one_letter_code
_entity_poly.pdbx_strand_id
1 'polypeptide(L)'
;MAHTPTTDVLIVGAGPVGLSAAAELRRHGVRCRIVDRLPARLPYAKAVGIQPRTLEIWDRMGLARTVMEAAVPLRGQLIYVNGTERARIELMLPPEVPYRFAALPQYETERILEEHLAALGTVIERGTELLSFTQDGEGDGNGDGPGGGVTSLLRTASGGEEELRTRYLIGCDGAHSTVRKGLGLSYEGGAFTEEYMLADVVSDWDLPEGYGLRSTHQGADGSADDVLVCIPLPGRGRYRMSMLVPPELSAQPASGPAGGSAGGPGAGDGVQHGLEGGRVPELSHIQAVVDRLAPAPATVSGMRWSSVFRISHRIVDRYGDGRVFVAGDAAHIHPPTGAQGMNTGIQDACNLAWKLALTLRGSAGPALLASYDAERRPVGEEVVGRTVRHATQGMEDEPDDVRTVLLREAQLLVGYREGPLAGSPFGPADAPQPGERAPDCSGLTLPLASYPSRLLDVLRGRVGHVVILYGADGAALAEAAEQAVTAGSALAEGGADGSGSPGPPTLALLAVLAREAALDAAAGLPVAVPGYRDAAGEFARLYGADGPTGFLVRPDGYLGARFPLPGTATALSGYLTSLSAPADPGA
;
A
#
# COMPACT_ATOMS: atom_id res chain seq x y z
N MET A 1 24.69 30.77 9.79
CA MET A 1 25.01 29.34 9.66
C MET A 1 23.69 28.64 9.40
N ALA A 2 23.51 28.03 8.23
CA ALA A 2 22.29 27.26 7.97
C ALA A 2 22.27 26.07 8.92
N HIS A 3 21.28 25.99 9.80
CA HIS A 3 21.06 24.81 10.65
C HIS A 3 20.80 23.61 9.73
N THR A 4 21.70 22.65 9.69
CA THR A 4 21.46 21.37 9.05
C THR A 4 20.30 20.71 9.80
N PRO A 5 19.16 20.39 9.14
CA PRO A 5 18.03 19.79 9.82
C PRO A 5 18.45 18.47 10.46
N THR A 6 18.12 18.27 11.73
CA THR A 6 18.39 17.02 12.46
C THR A 6 17.51 15.85 11.96
N THR A 7 16.50 16.15 11.16
CA THR A 7 15.49 15.23 10.61
C THR A 7 15.25 15.59 9.14
N ASP A 8 15.25 14.58 8.29
CA ASP A 8 15.08 14.79 6.84
C ASP A 8 13.61 14.86 6.43
N VAL A 9 12.75 14.05 7.06
CA VAL A 9 11.32 13.94 6.72
C VAL A 9 10.46 14.01 7.96
N LEU A 10 9.41 14.86 7.95
CA LEU A 10 8.31 14.81 8.90
C LEU A 10 7.15 14.01 8.30
N ILE A 11 6.61 13.06 9.08
CA ILE A 11 5.41 12.29 8.74
C ILE A 11 4.30 12.70 9.71
N VAL A 12 3.15 13.10 9.20
CA VAL A 12 2.00 13.51 10.00
C VAL A 12 0.91 12.44 9.89
N GLY A 13 0.57 11.84 11.03
CA GLY A 13 -0.35 10.72 11.16
C GLY A 13 0.36 9.38 11.31
N ALA A 14 0.10 8.67 12.43
CA ALA A 14 0.64 7.36 12.74
C ALA A 14 -0.39 6.22 12.60
N GLY A 15 -1.23 6.31 11.57
CA GLY A 15 -2.02 5.18 11.06
C GLY A 15 -1.17 4.24 10.21
N PRO A 16 -1.75 3.16 9.65
CA PRO A 16 -1.00 2.15 8.88
C PRO A 16 -0.16 2.73 7.74
N VAL A 17 -0.63 3.78 7.08
CA VAL A 17 0.06 4.44 5.97
C VAL A 17 1.30 5.19 6.45
N GLY A 18 1.16 6.04 7.48
CA GLY A 18 2.29 6.79 8.03
C GLY A 18 3.32 5.89 8.70
N LEU A 19 2.88 4.84 9.39
CA LEU A 19 3.77 3.83 9.98
C LEU A 19 4.57 3.08 8.90
N SER A 20 3.92 2.73 7.77
CA SER A 20 4.59 2.09 6.63
C SER A 20 5.58 3.05 5.96
N ALA A 21 5.22 4.33 5.79
CA ALA A 21 6.13 5.36 5.27
C ALA A 21 7.37 5.52 6.16
N ALA A 22 7.18 5.63 7.49
CA ALA A 22 8.27 5.74 8.44
C ALA A 22 9.18 4.51 8.41
N ALA A 23 8.61 3.30 8.41
CA ALA A 23 9.36 2.05 8.37
C ALA A 23 10.19 1.94 7.09
N GLU A 24 9.61 2.23 5.92
CA GLU A 24 10.35 2.21 4.65
C GLU A 24 11.45 3.27 4.60
N LEU A 25 11.19 4.51 5.00
CA LEU A 25 12.21 5.55 5.10
C LEU A 25 13.36 5.12 6.01
N ARG A 26 13.07 4.55 7.19
CA ARG A 26 14.10 4.04 8.13
C ARG A 26 14.89 2.89 7.54
N ARG A 27 14.25 1.95 6.84
CA ARG A 27 14.93 0.87 6.12
C ARG A 27 15.90 1.41 5.07
N HIS A 28 15.54 2.50 4.41
CA HIS A 28 16.38 3.22 3.47
C HIS A 28 17.42 4.14 4.15
N GLY A 29 17.53 4.16 5.48
CA GLY A 29 18.50 4.97 6.23
C GLY A 29 18.14 6.46 6.33
N VAL A 30 16.91 6.86 5.95
CA VAL A 30 16.44 8.24 6.08
C VAL A 30 16.02 8.54 7.51
N ARG A 31 16.42 9.69 8.04
CA ARG A 31 16.00 10.16 9.36
C ARG A 31 14.62 10.79 9.26
N CYS A 32 13.65 10.24 9.96
CA CYS A 32 12.29 10.78 10.00
C CYS A 32 11.78 10.94 11.43
N ARG A 33 10.89 11.92 11.62
CA ARG A 33 9.99 12.03 12.78
C ARG A 33 8.58 11.66 12.31
N ILE A 34 7.84 10.99 13.17
CA ILE A 34 6.42 10.68 12.95
C ILE A 34 5.61 11.21 14.13
N VAL A 35 4.63 12.06 13.84
CA VAL A 35 3.77 12.70 14.84
C VAL A 35 2.32 12.26 14.66
N ASP A 36 1.58 12.18 15.76
CA ASP A 36 0.14 11.90 15.72
C ASP A 36 -0.57 12.69 16.80
N ARG A 37 -1.68 13.36 16.45
CA ARG A 37 -2.48 14.17 17.37
C ARG A 37 -3.16 13.36 18.47
N LEU A 38 -3.39 12.06 18.23
CA LEU A 38 -3.98 11.17 19.22
C LEU A 38 -2.95 10.80 20.28
N PRO A 39 -3.34 10.77 21.58
CA PRO A 39 -2.42 10.42 22.67
C PRO A 39 -2.07 8.94 22.69
N ALA A 40 -2.85 8.10 22.02
CA ALA A 40 -2.64 6.66 21.92
C ALA A 40 -3.30 6.12 20.65
N ARG A 41 -2.90 4.92 20.25
CA ARG A 41 -3.59 4.14 19.20
C ARG A 41 -5.04 3.89 19.63
N LEU A 42 -5.97 4.05 18.69
CA LEU A 42 -7.38 3.76 18.95
C LEU A 42 -7.59 2.25 19.14
N PRO A 43 -8.41 1.84 20.14
CA PRO A 43 -8.73 0.42 20.36
C PRO A 43 -9.74 -0.13 19.36
N TYR A 44 -10.16 0.69 18.40
CA TYR A 44 -11.13 0.38 17.34
C TYR A 44 -10.65 0.93 16.01
N ALA A 45 -11.11 0.35 14.92
CA ALA A 45 -10.69 0.77 13.61
C ALA A 45 -11.62 0.27 12.50
N LYS A 46 -11.64 0.99 11.38
CA LYS A 46 -12.47 0.67 10.22
C LYS A 46 -11.91 -0.49 9.40
N ALA A 47 -10.62 -0.48 9.08
CA ALA A 47 -9.99 -1.47 8.21
C ALA A 47 -9.76 -2.82 8.91
N VAL A 48 -9.91 -3.90 8.13
CA VAL A 48 -9.69 -5.29 8.55
C VAL A 48 -8.94 -6.08 7.47
N GLY A 49 -9.33 -5.94 6.19
CA GLY A 49 -8.79 -6.75 5.11
C GLY A 49 -7.35 -6.38 4.77
N ILE A 50 -6.50 -7.39 4.64
CA ILE A 50 -5.13 -7.28 4.15
C ILE A 50 -5.05 -8.02 2.83
N GLN A 51 -4.65 -7.29 1.79
CA GLN A 51 -4.53 -7.82 0.45
C GLN A 51 -3.19 -8.53 0.23
N PRO A 52 -3.12 -9.56 -0.64
CA PRO A 52 -1.88 -10.26 -0.97
C PRO A 52 -0.74 -9.33 -1.38
N ARG A 53 -1.02 -8.26 -2.14
CA ARG A 53 0.01 -7.28 -2.52
C ARG A 53 0.65 -6.59 -1.32
N THR A 54 -0.14 -6.23 -0.33
CA THR A 54 0.37 -5.64 0.92
C THR A 54 1.26 -6.63 1.68
N LEU A 55 0.90 -7.92 1.70
CA LEU A 55 1.73 -8.95 2.30
C LEU A 55 3.06 -9.15 1.56
N GLU A 56 3.10 -9.02 0.23
CA GLU A 56 4.36 -9.03 -0.53
C GLU A 56 5.27 -7.85 -0.16
N ILE A 57 4.70 -6.65 0.01
CA ILE A 57 5.43 -5.47 0.47
C ILE A 57 5.99 -5.71 1.87
N TRP A 58 5.16 -6.18 2.78
CA TRP A 58 5.56 -6.47 4.15
C TRP A 58 6.52 -7.66 4.27
N ASP A 59 6.52 -8.58 3.30
CA ASP A 59 7.54 -9.63 3.24
C ASP A 59 8.94 -9.05 2.97
N ARG A 60 9.04 -8.09 2.06
CA ARG A 60 10.30 -7.35 1.83
C ARG A 60 10.78 -6.60 3.07
N MET A 61 9.86 -6.16 3.95
CA MET A 61 10.14 -5.57 5.26
C MET A 61 10.46 -6.62 6.34
N GLY A 62 10.21 -7.91 6.10
CA GLY A 62 10.33 -8.98 7.09
C GLY A 62 9.11 -9.13 8.02
N LEU A 63 7.98 -8.49 7.70
CA LEU A 63 6.79 -8.44 8.56
C LEU A 63 5.71 -9.47 8.21
N ALA A 64 5.68 -9.99 6.97
CA ALA A 64 4.56 -10.81 6.49
C ALA A 64 4.29 -12.02 7.39
N ARG A 65 5.32 -12.67 7.93
CA ARG A 65 5.17 -13.80 8.84
C ARG A 65 4.44 -13.39 10.12
N THR A 66 4.88 -12.35 10.79
CA THR A 66 4.26 -11.83 12.03
C THR A 66 2.80 -11.46 11.81
N VAL A 67 2.51 -10.81 10.66
CA VAL A 67 1.14 -10.45 10.28
C VAL A 67 0.28 -11.69 10.05
N MET A 68 0.77 -12.68 9.32
CA MET A 68 0.02 -13.90 9.02
C MET A 68 -0.21 -14.79 10.25
N GLU A 69 0.72 -14.81 11.21
CA GLU A 69 0.55 -15.48 12.51
C GLU A 69 -0.54 -14.83 13.37
N ALA A 70 -0.75 -13.52 13.22
CA ALA A 70 -1.78 -12.75 13.94
C ALA A 70 -3.14 -12.70 13.22
N ALA A 71 -3.18 -12.93 11.91
CA ALA A 71 -4.36 -12.75 11.06
C ALA A 71 -5.17 -14.04 10.89
N VAL A 72 -6.40 -13.89 10.43
CA VAL A 72 -7.22 -15.01 9.91
C VAL A 72 -7.07 -15.06 8.39
N PRO A 73 -6.56 -16.14 7.80
CA PRO A 73 -6.59 -16.33 6.35
C PRO A 73 -8.04 -16.42 5.86
N LEU A 74 -8.42 -15.57 4.91
CA LEU A 74 -9.73 -15.61 4.30
C LEU A 74 -9.76 -16.66 3.18
N ARG A 75 -10.77 -17.54 3.23
CA ARG A 75 -10.97 -18.63 2.26
C ARG A 75 -12.06 -18.31 1.26
N GLY A 76 -13.09 -17.58 1.71
CA GLY A 76 -14.23 -17.30 0.86
C GLY A 76 -15.27 -16.39 1.49
N GLN A 77 -16.36 -16.22 0.76
CA GLN A 77 -17.54 -15.49 1.22
C GLN A 77 -18.81 -16.25 0.88
N LEU A 78 -19.71 -16.35 1.84
CA LEU A 78 -21.04 -16.89 1.67
C LEU A 78 -22.01 -15.74 1.36
N ILE A 79 -22.80 -15.87 0.31
CA ILE A 79 -23.77 -14.87 -0.13
C ILE A 79 -25.18 -15.42 0.09
N TYR A 80 -25.95 -14.72 0.90
CA TYR A 80 -27.36 -15.02 1.17
C TYR A 80 -28.25 -13.88 0.70
N VAL A 81 -29.39 -14.23 0.14
CA VAL A 81 -30.46 -13.29 -0.20
C VAL A 81 -31.78 -13.85 0.34
N ASN A 82 -32.47 -13.06 1.17
CA ASN A 82 -33.71 -13.45 1.83
C ASN A 82 -33.60 -14.82 2.53
N GLY A 83 -32.49 -15.02 3.27
CA GLY A 83 -32.23 -16.24 4.04
C GLY A 83 -31.79 -17.47 3.22
N THR A 84 -31.69 -17.35 1.89
CA THR A 84 -31.29 -18.45 0.99
C THR A 84 -29.87 -18.24 0.49
N GLU A 85 -29.01 -19.28 0.61
CA GLU A 85 -27.65 -19.25 0.01
C GLU A 85 -27.77 -19.15 -1.52
N ARG A 86 -27.20 -18.11 -2.09
CA ARG A 86 -27.19 -17.84 -3.54
C ARG A 86 -25.87 -18.17 -4.17
N ALA A 87 -24.78 -17.91 -3.45
CA ALA A 87 -23.44 -18.15 -3.95
C ALA A 87 -22.45 -18.42 -2.81
N ARG A 88 -21.40 -19.14 -3.15
CA ARG A 88 -20.18 -19.29 -2.35
C ARG A 88 -19.03 -18.86 -3.22
N ILE A 89 -18.35 -17.80 -2.82
CA ILE A 89 -17.19 -17.27 -3.52
C ILE A 89 -15.94 -17.82 -2.84
N GLU A 90 -15.12 -18.54 -3.61
CA GLU A 90 -13.83 -19.04 -3.15
C GLU A 90 -12.74 -18.01 -3.47
N LEU A 91 -11.99 -17.56 -2.46
CA LEU A 91 -10.89 -16.60 -2.62
C LEU A 91 -9.58 -17.34 -2.99
N MET A 92 -9.65 -18.12 -4.08
CA MET A 92 -8.52 -18.92 -4.58
C MET A 92 -7.70 -18.14 -5.59
N LEU A 93 -6.48 -17.78 -5.19
CA LEU A 93 -5.48 -17.18 -6.07
C LEU A 93 -4.62 -18.25 -6.75
N PRO A 94 -3.98 -17.94 -7.88
CA PRO A 94 -3.04 -18.83 -8.54
C PRO A 94 -1.93 -19.33 -7.60
N PRO A 95 -1.42 -20.55 -7.76
CA PRO A 95 -0.47 -21.18 -6.85
C PRO A 95 0.87 -20.43 -6.73
N GLU A 96 1.23 -19.66 -7.74
CA GLU A 96 2.42 -18.79 -7.74
C GLU A 96 2.28 -17.57 -6.81
N VAL A 97 1.05 -17.17 -6.41
CA VAL A 97 0.85 -16.09 -5.45
C VAL A 97 1.12 -16.61 -4.03
N PRO A 98 2.14 -16.09 -3.33
CA PRO A 98 2.58 -16.66 -2.06
C PRO A 98 1.62 -16.42 -0.89
N TYR A 99 0.79 -15.40 -0.99
CA TYR A 99 -0.09 -14.94 0.08
C TYR A 99 -1.56 -15.03 -0.28
N ARG A 100 -2.39 -15.30 0.72
CA ARG A 100 -3.86 -15.26 0.64
C ARG A 100 -4.37 -13.95 1.19
N PHE A 101 -5.63 -13.64 0.89
CA PHE A 101 -6.37 -12.60 1.60
C PHE A 101 -6.39 -12.91 3.10
N ALA A 102 -6.26 -11.90 3.92
CA ALA A 102 -6.25 -12.07 5.36
C ALA A 102 -7.10 -11.01 6.07
N ALA A 103 -7.62 -11.34 7.24
CA ALA A 103 -8.32 -10.42 8.11
C ALA A 103 -7.51 -10.18 9.38
N LEU A 104 -7.14 -8.93 9.62
CA LEU A 104 -6.49 -8.46 10.83
C LEU A 104 -7.03 -7.07 11.16
N PRO A 105 -7.59 -6.84 12.37
CA PRO A 105 -8.06 -5.52 12.75
C PRO A 105 -6.93 -4.48 12.65
N GLN A 106 -7.22 -3.30 12.13
CA GLN A 106 -6.23 -2.24 11.91
C GLN A 106 -5.41 -1.90 13.16
N TYR A 107 -6.01 -1.94 14.35
CA TYR A 107 -5.27 -1.68 15.60
C TYR A 107 -4.17 -2.73 15.88
N GLU A 108 -4.32 -3.97 15.41
CA GLU A 108 -3.25 -4.98 15.46
C GLU A 108 -2.22 -4.78 14.35
N THR A 109 -2.66 -4.38 13.15
CA THR A 109 -1.78 -3.95 12.07
C THR A 109 -0.88 -2.79 12.53
N GLU A 110 -1.46 -1.77 13.16
CA GLU A 110 -0.73 -0.63 13.72
C GLU A 110 0.25 -1.10 14.81
N ARG A 111 -0.15 -2.00 15.71
CA ARG A 111 0.74 -2.53 16.74
C ARG A 111 1.97 -3.19 16.15
N ILE A 112 1.81 -4.05 15.15
CA ILE A 112 2.91 -4.74 14.50
C ILE A 112 3.85 -3.74 13.80
N LEU A 113 3.30 -2.74 13.12
CA LEU A 113 4.08 -1.69 12.45
C LEU A 113 4.81 -0.79 13.47
N GLU A 114 4.17 -0.43 14.60
CA GLU A 114 4.80 0.33 15.68
C GLU A 114 5.98 -0.40 16.30
N GLU A 115 5.83 -1.70 16.59
CA GLU A 115 6.90 -2.53 17.13
C GLU A 115 8.07 -2.66 16.15
N HIS A 116 7.77 -2.82 14.86
CA HIS A 116 8.78 -2.86 13.82
C HIS A 116 9.53 -1.50 13.70
N LEU A 117 8.80 -0.40 13.71
CA LEU A 117 9.37 0.94 13.65
C LEU A 117 10.25 1.25 14.88
N ALA A 118 9.82 0.81 16.07
CA ALA A 118 10.60 0.92 17.30
C ALA A 118 11.91 0.11 17.20
N ALA A 119 11.88 -1.09 16.60
CA ALA A 119 13.09 -1.88 16.34
C ALA A 119 14.05 -1.19 15.36
N LEU A 120 13.55 -0.34 14.46
CA LEU A 120 14.34 0.52 13.59
C LEU A 120 14.81 1.83 14.27
N GLY A 121 14.57 1.99 15.59
CA GLY A 121 15.04 3.11 16.39
C GLY A 121 14.21 4.39 16.22
N THR A 122 12.94 4.31 15.82
CA THR A 122 12.06 5.47 15.70
C THR A 122 10.86 5.32 16.62
N VAL A 123 10.57 6.36 17.40
CA VAL A 123 9.44 6.44 18.33
C VAL A 123 8.40 7.40 17.78
N ILE A 124 7.13 7.05 17.92
CA ILE A 124 6.00 7.89 17.50
C ILE A 124 5.79 8.98 18.56
N GLU A 125 5.70 10.21 18.12
CA GLU A 125 5.39 11.36 18.98
C GLU A 125 3.86 11.53 19.07
N ARG A 126 3.26 10.79 20.01
CA ARG A 126 1.82 10.84 20.27
C ARG A 126 1.42 12.14 20.99
N GLY A 127 0.17 12.58 20.76
CA GLY A 127 -0.34 13.85 21.29
C GLY A 127 0.30 15.08 20.64
N THR A 128 1.01 14.89 19.53
CA THR A 128 1.67 15.97 18.78
C THR A 128 0.93 16.23 17.48
N GLU A 129 0.46 17.46 17.29
CA GLU A 129 -0.39 17.89 16.20
C GLU A 129 0.30 18.89 15.28
N LEU A 130 0.23 18.67 13.96
CA LEU A 130 0.62 19.68 12.98
C LEU A 130 -0.44 20.78 12.92
N LEU A 131 -0.05 22.01 13.22
CA LEU A 131 -0.93 23.20 13.15
C LEU A 131 -0.89 23.85 11.77
N SER A 132 0.31 24.05 11.25
CA SER A 132 0.55 24.67 9.94
C SER A 132 1.94 24.31 9.43
N PHE A 133 2.19 24.58 8.16
CA PHE A 133 3.51 24.51 7.56
C PHE A 133 3.68 25.53 6.45
N THR A 134 4.93 25.85 6.15
CA THR A 134 5.35 26.62 4.98
C THR A 134 6.51 25.91 4.30
N GLN A 135 6.59 25.99 2.99
CA GLN A 135 7.77 25.56 2.26
C GLN A 135 8.50 26.75 1.66
N ASP A 136 9.80 26.64 1.50
CA ASP A 136 10.60 27.72 0.89
C ASP A 136 10.08 27.95 -0.53
N GLY A 137 9.78 29.21 -0.85
CA GLY A 137 9.12 29.56 -2.09
C GLY A 137 10.03 29.40 -3.31
N GLU A 138 9.42 29.22 -4.47
CA GLU A 138 10.07 29.23 -5.79
C GLU A 138 10.67 30.62 -6.17
N GLY A 139 10.48 31.65 -5.31
CA GLY A 139 10.85 33.04 -5.59
C GLY A 139 12.33 33.37 -5.64
N ASP A 140 13.21 32.52 -5.09
CA ASP A 140 14.65 32.79 -5.00
C ASP A 140 15.48 32.00 -6.04
N GLY A 141 14.86 31.44 -7.08
CA GLY A 141 15.55 30.73 -8.16
C GLY A 141 16.23 29.42 -7.76
N ASN A 142 15.95 28.89 -6.55
CA ASN A 142 16.63 27.75 -5.97
C ASN A 142 15.70 26.80 -5.18
N GLY A 143 14.41 26.76 -5.54
CA GLY A 143 13.42 25.90 -4.86
C GLY A 143 13.84 24.42 -4.73
N ASP A 144 14.57 23.91 -5.71
CA ASP A 144 15.13 22.55 -5.74
C ASP A 144 16.58 22.45 -5.28
N GLY A 145 17.16 23.52 -4.80
CA GLY A 145 18.53 23.54 -4.29
C GLY A 145 18.67 22.75 -2.98
N PRO A 146 19.90 22.29 -2.65
CA PRO A 146 20.18 21.52 -1.41
C PRO A 146 19.84 22.25 -0.11
N GLY A 147 19.46 23.54 -0.17
CA GLY A 147 19.11 24.39 0.99
C GLY A 147 17.61 24.55 1.26
N GLY A 148 16.69 24.14 0.35
CA GLY A 148 15.26 24.28 0.54
C GLY A 148 14.67 23.29 1.56
N GLY A 149 13.54 23.66 2.19
CA GLY A 149 12.91 22.83 3.23
C GLY A 149 11.45 23.22 3.51
N VAL A 150 10.89 22.50 4.47
CA VAL A 150 9.56 22.72 5.02
C VAL A 150 9.70 23.12 6.48
N THR A 151 9.10 24.23 6.88
CA THR A 151 9.01 24.65 8.28
C THR A 151 7.60 24.32 8.76
N SER A 152 7.51 23.45 9.77
CA SER A 152 6.26 22.95 10.36
C SER A 152 6.09 23.51 11.77
N LEU A 153 4.90 24.01 12.10
CA LEU A 153 4.52 24.39 13.45
C LEU A 153 3.75 23.24 14.09
N LEU A 154 4.30 22.68 15.15
CA LEU A 154 3.73 21.54 15.88
C LEU A 154 3.23 22.01 17.25
N ARG A 155 2.07 21.48 17.67
CA ARG A 155 1.63 21.52 19.08
C ARG A 155 2.05 20.22 19.73
N THR A 156 2.91 20.28 20.74
CA THR A 156 3.42 19.11 21.45
C THR A 156 2.41 18.55 22.47
N ALA A 157 2.60 17.33 22.92
CA ALA A 157 1.77 16.69 23.94
C ALA A 157 1.70 17.47 25.27
N SER A 158 2.71 18.29 25.57
CA SER A 158 2.74 19.18 26.74
C SER A 158 1.96 20.48 26.54
N GLY A 159 1.40 20.72 25.35
CA GLY A 159 0.67 21.94 24.98
C GLY A 159 1.52 23.11 24.50
N GLY A 160 2.84 22.93 24.46
CA GLY A 160 3.77 23.91 23.87
C GLY A 160 3.78 23.85 22.34
N GLU A 161 4.29 24.91 21.69
CA GLU A 161 4.52 24.94 20.25
C GLU A 161 6.00 24.72 19.94
N GLU A 162 6.26 23.96 18.88
CA GLU A 162 7.60 23.67 18.34
C GLU A 162 7.64 24.02 16.87
N GLU A 163 8.62 24.77 16.46
CA GLU A 163 8.94 24.97 15.04
C GLU A 163 9.98 23.94 14.62
N LEU A 164 9.61 23.10 13.63
CA LEU A 164 10.46 22.05 13.10
C LEU A 164 10.76 22.30 11.63
N ARG A 165 12.06 22.30 11.28
CA ARG A 165 12.49 22.37 9.88
C ARG A 165 12.92 21.00 9.38
N THR A 166 12.35 20.58 8.25
CA THR A 166 12.68 19.32 7.55
C THR A 166 12.90 19.56 6.06
N ARG A 167 13.43 18.58 5.35
CA ARG A 167 13.59 18.66 3.89
C ARG A 167 12.28 18.33 3.17
N TYR A 168 11.49 17.42 3.72
CA TYR A 168 10.19 16.98 3.17
C TYR A 168 9.16 16.77 4.26
N LEU A 169 7.88 16.84 3.89
CA LEU A 169 6.72 16.54 4.72
C LEU A 169 5.80 15.54 4.01
N ILE A 170 5.33 14.52 4.72
CA ILE A 170 4.34 13.55 4.22
C ILE A 170 3.09 13.62 5.09
N GLY A 171 1.94 13.97 4.49
CA GLY A 171 0.62 13.92 5.12
C GLY A 171 0.01 12.53 5.00
N CYS A 172 -0.06 11.82 6.13
CA CYS A 172 -0.78 10.57 6.31
C CYS A 172 -1.88 10.72 7.36
N ASP A 173 -2.40 11.94 7.51
CA ASP A 173 -3.26 12.42 8.59
C ASP A 173 -4.76 12.24 8.33
N GLY A 174 -5.09 11.36 7.37
CA GLY A 174 -6.43 10.84 7.14
C GLY A 174 -7.36 11.79 6.39
N ALA A 175 -8.64 11.43 6.34
CA ALA A 175 -9.66 12.10 5.52
C ALA A 175 -9.82 13.61 5.79
N HIS A 176 -9.50 14.05 7.02
CA HIS A 176 -9.56 15.46 7.42
C HIS A 176 -8.20 16.18 7.38
N SER A 177 -7.29 15.70 6.56
CA SER A 177 -5.88 16.08 6.47
C SER A 177 -5.64 17.59 6.56
N THR A 178 -4.79 17.98 7.51
CA THR A 178 -4.25 19.33 7.64
C THR A 178 -3.23 19.61 6.53
N VAL A 179 -2.45 18.56 6.15
CA VAL A 179 -1.44 18.70 5.08
C VAL A 179 -2.10 18.96 3.74
N ARG A 180 -3.13 18.20 3.36
CA ARG A 180 -3.91 18.44 2.12
C ARG A 180 -4.47 19.86 2.06
N LYS A 181 -5.09 20.31 3.15
CA LYS A 181 -5.68 21.66 3.25
C LYS A 181 -4.61 22.75 3.18
N GLY A 182 -3.48 22.54 3.84
CA GLY A 182 -2.35 23.47 3.81
C GLY A 182 -1.73 23.62 2.42
N LEU A 183 -1.76 22.57 1.58
CA LEU A 183 -1.38 22.64 0.17
C LEU A 183 -2.44 23.27 -0.73
N GLY A 184 -3.66 23.49 -0.24
CA GLY A 184 -4.77 23.97 -1.06
C GLY A 184 -5.23 22.97 -2.13
N LEU A 185 -4.98 21.67 -1.94
CA LEU A 185 -5.41 20.65 -2.89
C LEU A 185 -6.92 20.53 -2.92
N SER A 186 -7.50 20.38 -4.11
CA SER A 186 -8.91 20.02 -4.26
C SER A 186 -9.14 18.59 -3.71
N TYR A 187 -10.37 18.30 -3.30
CA TYR A 187 -10.74 16.97 -2.82
C TYR A 187 -12.10 16.61 -3.40
N GLU A 188 -12.06 16.21 -4.66
CA GLU A 188 -13.26 16.04 -5.48
C GLU A 188 -13.95 14.71 -5.21
N GLY A 189 -15.29 14.70 -5.28
CA GLY A 189 -16.11 13.51 -5.05
C GLY A 189 -17.38 13.84 -4.27
N GLY A 190 -17.96 12.83 -3.62
CA GLY A 190 -19.22 12.91 -2.91
C GLY A 190 -19.29 12.05 -1.66
N ALA A 191 -20.43 12.10 -0.98
CA ALA A 191 -20.77 11.22 0.12
C ALA A 191 -21.99 10.37 -0.26
N PHE A 192 -22.01 9.13 0.22
CA PHE A 192 -23.20 8.30 0.14
C PHE A 192 -24.25 8.77 1.16
N THR A 193 -25.52 8.53 0.83
CA THR A 193 -26.63 8.87 1.73
C THR A 193 -26.76 7.87 2.86
N GLU A 194 -26.40 6.62 2.62
CA GLU A 194 -26.52 5.54 3.58
C GLU A 194 -25.50 5.69 4.72
N GLU A 195 -25.99 5.47 5.93
CA GLU A 195 -25.19 5.36 7.13
C GLU A 195 -25.06 3.89 7.53
N TYR A 196 -23.87 3.52 7.95
CA TYR A 196 -23.58 2.15 8.38
C TYR A 196 -23.17 2.13 9.84
N MET A 197 -23.49 1.03 10.53
CA MET A 197 -22.90 0.73 11.83
C MET A 197 -21.92 -0.42 11.72
N LEU A 198 -20.82 -0.32 12.48
CA LEU A 198 -19.79 -1.33 12.61
C LEU A 198 -19.73 -1.80 14.05
N ALA A 199 -19.48 -3.10 14.24
CA ALA A 199 -19.19 -3.66 15.53
C ALA A 199 -18.21 -4.84 15.45
N ASP A 200 -17.35 -4.99 16.45
CA ASP A 200 -16.57 -6.20 16.70
C ASP A 200 -17.26 -6.98 17.82
N VAL A 201 -17.77 -8.16 17.50
CA VAL A 201 -18.57 -9.01 18.40
C VAL A 201 -18.11 -10.46 18.38
N VAL A 202 -18.58 -11.24 19.33
CA VAL A 202 -18.57 -12.71 19.32
C VAL A 202 -19.94 -13.19 18.88
N SER A 203 -20.01 -14.16 17.98
CA SER A 203 -21.24 -14.85 17.58
C SER A 203 -21.06 -16.37 17.71
N ASP A 204 -22.13 -17.05 18.10
CA ASP A 204 -22.15 -18.51 18.36
C ASP A 204 -22.54 -19.34 17.13
N TRP A 205 -22.64 -18.74 15.95
CA TRP A 205 -22.94 -19.46 14.72
C TRP A 205 -21.79 -20.34 14.22
N ASP A 206 -22.15 -21.35 13.44
CA ASP A 206 -21.21 -22.34 12.87
C ASP A 206 -20.91 -22.02 11.39
N LEU A 207 -20.24 -20.87 11.13
CA LEU A 207 -19.75 -20.55 9.79
C LEU A 207 -18.44 -21.30 9.51
N PRO A 208 -18.22 -21.74 8.25
CA PRO A 208 -16.95 -22.37 7.87
C PRO A 208 -15.76 -21.46 8.19
N GLU A 209 -14.68 -22.04 8.68
CA GLU A 209 -13.48 -21.31 9.08
C GLU A 209 -12.89 -20.51 7.90
N GLY A 210 -12.64 -19.22 8.12
CA GLY A 210 -12.09 -18.31 7.11
C GLY A 210 -13.11 -17.79 6.11
N TYR A 211 -14.39 -18.12 6.26
CA TYR A 211 -15.44 -17.56 5.41
C TYR A 211 -16.08 -16.33 6.06
N GLY A 212 -16.21 -15.28 5.23
CA GLY A 212 -17.09 -14.16 5.53
C GLY A 212 -18.54 -14.48 5.16
N LEU A 213 -19.47 -13.66 5.64
CA LEU A 213 -20.89 -13.71 5.29
C LEU A 213 -21.30 -12.36 4.71
N ARG A 214 -22.05 -12.38 3.62
CA ARG A 214 -22.86 -11.26 3.17
C ARG A 214 -24.30 -11.76 3.05
N SER A 215 -25.20 -11.17 3.81
CA SER A 215 -26.63 -11.44 3.75
C SER A 215 -27.39 -10.16 3.46
N THR A 216 -28.30 -10.20 2.49
CA THR A 216 -29.10 -9.06 2.07
C THR A 216 -30.59 -9.43 2.11
N HIS A 217 -31.41 -8.49 2.52
CA HIS A 217 -32.83 -8.52 2.26
C HIS A 217 -33.11 -7.76 0.96
N GLN A 218 -33.92 -8.34 0.10
CA GLN A 218 -34.40 -7.71 -1.13
C GLN A 218 -35.92 -7.61 -1.11
N GLY A 219 -36.40 -6.40 -1.34
CA GLY A 219 -37.81 -6.13 -1.49
C GLY A 219 -38.43 -6.75 -2.76
N ALA A 220 -39.74 -6.58 -2.95
CA ALA A 220 -40.46 -7.10 -4.10
C ALA A 220 -40.00 -6.51 -5.45
N ASP A 221 -39.39 -5.35 -5.44
CA ASP A 221 -38.81 -4.68 -6.60
C ASP A 221 -37.35 -5.12 -6.91
N GLY A 222 -36.81 -6.03 -6.10
CA GLY A 222 -35.43 -6.53 -6.22
C GLY A 222 -34.37 -5.61 -5.63
N SER A 223 -34.73 -4.43 -5.10
CA SER A 223 -33.77 -3.56 -4.40
C SER A 223 -33.36 -4.13 -3.05
N ALA A 224 -32.07 -4.01 -2.68
CA ALA A 224 -31.61 -4.39 -1.36
C ALA A 224 -31.93 -3.26 -0.37
N ASP A 225 -32.72 -3.57 0.66
CA ASP A 225 -33.16 -2.62 1.68
C ASP A 225 -32.52 -2.86 3.06
N ASP A 226 -31.85 -4.01 3.26
CA ASP A 226 -31.06 -4.29 4.45
C ASP A 226 -29.84 -5.18 4.11
N VAL A 227 -28.76 -5.03 4.87
CA VAL A 227 -27.51 -5.75 4.63
C VAL A 227 -26.77 -6.07 5.93
N LEU A 228 -26.23 -7.29 6.00
CA LEU A 228 -25.30 -7.75 7.02
C LEU A 228 -24.05 -8.29 6.34
N VAL A 229 -22.91 -7.71 6.64
CA VAL A 229 -21.58 -8.22 6.21
C VAL A 229 -20.78 -8.61 7.44
N CYS A 230 -20.27 -9.84 7.45
CA CYS A 230 -19.46 -10.35 8.54
C CYS A 230 -18.11 -10.82 8.02
N ILE A 231 -17.05 -10.36 8.67
CA ILE A 231 -15.67 -10.74 8.37
C ILE A 231 -15.10 -11.42 9.62
N PRO A 232 -14.58 -12.65 9.53
CA PRO A 232 -13.98 -13.32 10.68
C PRO A 232 -12.74 -12.56 11.18
N LEU A 233 -12.59 -12.48 12.50
CA LEU A 233 -11.47 -11.85 13.17
C LEU A 233 -10.67 -12.88 13.96
N PRO A 234 -9.40 -12.61 14.31
CA PRO A 234 -8.61 -13.46 15.19
C PRO A 234 -9.32 -13.70 16.53
N GLY A 235 -9.42 -14.96 16.93
CA GLY A 235 -10.12 -15.42 18.11
C GLY A 235 -11.40 -16.18 17.75
N ARG A 236 -11.78 -17.13 18.64
CA ARG A 236 -12.93 -18.01 18.39
C ARG A 236 -14.24 -17.24 18.32
N GLY A 237 -14.99 -17.42 17.24
CA GLY A 237 -16.32 -16.83 17.03
C GLY A 237 -16.33 -15.31 16.91
N ARG A 238 -15.19 -14.67 16.69
CA ARG A 238 -15.11 -13.20 16.57
C ARG A 238 -15.31 -12.75 15.14
N TYR A 239 -16.12 -11.71 15.00
CA TYR A 239 -16.46 -11.13 13.70
C TYR A 239 -16.47 -9.60 13.75
N ARG A 240 -16.01 -8.96 12.68
CA ARG A 240 -16.41 -7.61 12.30
C ARG A 240 -17.73 -7.70 11.57
N MET A 241 -18.74 -7.02 12.09
CA MET A 241 -20.05 -6.89 11.47
C MET A 241 -20.25 -5.47 10.96
N SER A 242 -20.77 -5.36 9.73
CA SER A 242 -21.17 -4.10 9.11
C SER A 242 -22.61 -4.23 8.61
N MET A 243 -23.45 -3.24 8.91
CA MET A 243 -24.87 -3.25 8.61
C MET A 243 -25.39 -1.82 8.48
N LEU A 244 -26.57 -1.65 7.86
CA LEU A 244 -27.21 -0.34 7.82
C LEU A 244 -27.58 0.15 9.20
N VAL A 245 -27.55 1.46 9.41
CA VAL A 245 -27.99 2.09 10.65
C VAL A 245 -29.51 2.04 10.74
N PRO A 246 -30.08 1.54 11.85
CA PRO A 246 -31.52 1.56 12.04
C PRO A 246 -32.04 3.01 12.19
N PRO A 247 -33.34 3.29 11.88
CA PRO A 247 -33.88 4.63 11.83
C PRO A 247 -33.66 5.47 13.10
N GLU A 248 -33.70 4.84 14.27
CA GLU A 248 -33.50 5.49 15.58
C GLU A 248 -32.09 5.99 15.83
N LEU A 249 -31.09 5.43 15.11
CA LEU A 249 -29.70 5.86 15.15
C LEU A 249 -29.30 6.71 13.96
N SER A 250 -30.18 6.88 12.94
CA SER A 250 -29.88 7.71 11.77
C SER A 250 -29.89 9.19 12.11
N ALA A 251 -28.94 9.96 11.55
CA ALA A 251 -28.97 11.41 11.63
C ALA A 251 -29.91 12.06 10.60
N GLN A 252 -30.39 11.28 9.63
CA GLN A 252 -31.28 11.79 8.58
C GLN A 252 -32.73 11.78 9.10
N PRO A 253 -33.49 12.89 8.95
CA PRO A 253 -34.91 12.85 9.23
C PRO A 253 -35.60 11.92 8.22
N ALA A 254 -36.46 11.05 8.71
CA ALA A 254 -37.27 10.17 7.87
C ALA A 254 -38.02 11.01 6.81
N SER A 255 -37.67 10.83 5.54
CA SER A 255 -38.30 11.30 4.33
C SER A 255 -38.84 12.73 4.29
N GLY A 256 -38.04 13.65 3.71
CA GLY A 256 -38.50 14.91 3.13
C GLY A 256 -37.67 15.19 1.85
N PRO A 257 -38.23 15.86 0.83
CA PRO A 257 -37.56 16.04 -0.46
C PRO A 257 -36.30 16.90 -0.28
N ALA A 258 -35.24 16.55 -1.02
CA ALA A 258 -33.93 17.15 -1.04
C ALA A 258 -33.99 18.67 -1.27
N GLY A 259 -33.87 19.43 -0.21
CA GLY A 259 -33.68 20.87 -0.21
C GLY A 259 -32.23 21.15 0.20
N GLY A 260 -31.45 21.75 -0.73
CA GLY A 260 -30.07 22.15 -0.49
C GLY A 260 -29.95 23.09 0.71
N SER A 261 -29.20 22.75 1.72
CA SER A 261 -28.82 23.62 2.81
C SER A 261 -27.46 24.25 2.52
N ALA A 262 -27.47 25.55 2.29
CA ALA A 262 -26.28 26.40 2.31
C ALA A 262 -25.66 26.37 3.71
N GLY A 263 -24.36 26.06 3.81
CA GLY A 263 -23.61 25.98 5.06
C GLY A 263 -23.47 27.37 5.70
N GLY A 264 -23.76 27.42 7.01
CA GLY A 264 -23.43 28.56 7.86
C GLY A 264 -21.94 28.59 8.24
N PRO A 265 -21.37 29.70 8.70
CA PRO A 265 -19.98 29.84 9.10
C PRO A 265 -19.71 29.04 10.39
N GLY A 266 -19.06 27.88 10.22
CA GLY A 266 -18.77 26.88 11.29
C GLY A 266 -18.82 25.43 10.77
N ALA A 267 -19.17 25.24 9.49
CA ALA A 267 -19.17 23.94 8.85
C ALA A 267 -17.72 23.44 8.69
N GLY A 268 -17.44 22.24 9.20
CA GLY A 268 -16.21 21.52 8.93
C GLY A 268 -15.92 21.42 7.42
N ASP A 269 -14.83 20.80 7.04
CA ASP A 269 -14.31 20.69 5.67
C ASP A 269 -15.24 19.97 4.65
N GLY A 270 -16.49 19.72 4.99
CA GLY A 270 -17.47 19.04 4.14
C GLY A 270 -17.20 17.55 3.89
N VAL A 271 -16.15 17.00 4.49
CA VAL A 271 -15.83 15.57 4.38
C VAL A 271 -16.65 14.78 5.39
N GLN A 272 -17.63 14.01 4.91
CA GLN A 272 -18.44 13.10 5.72
C GLN A 272 -17.88 11.67 5.59
N HIS A 273 -16.79 11.39 6.27
CA HIS A 273 -16.12 10.11 6.21
C HIS A 273 -15.53 9.72 7.57
N GLY A 274 -15.66 8.44 7.93
CA GLY A 274 -15.08 7.87 9.13
C GLY A 274 -16.10 7.58 10.24
N LEU A 275 -15.57 7.30 11.43
CA LEU A 275 -16.37 6.91 12.60
C LEU A 275 -16.93 8.15 13.31
N GLU A 276 -18.21 8.10 13.68
CA GLU A 276 -18.88 9.18 14.43
C GLU A 276 -18.94 8.83 15.93
N GLY A 277 -18.35 9.68 16.76
CA GLY A 277 -18.27 9.44 18.21
C GLY A 277 -19.56 9.72 19.00
N GLY A 278 -20.57 10.36 18.37
CA GLY A 278 -21.79 10.79 19.07
C GLY A 278 -22.92 9.76 19.13
N ARG A 279 -22.89 8.76 18.26
CA ARG A 279 -23.94 7.71 18.15
C ARG A 279 -23.29 6.35 18.20
N VAL A 280 -23.46 5.67 19.34
CA VAL A 280 -22.84 4.37 19.59
C VAL A 280 -23.92 3.29 19.55
N PRO A 281 -23.94 2.41 18.53
CA PRO A 281 -24.86 1.27 18.51
C PRO A 281 -24.66 0.37 19.71
N GLU A 282 -25.77 -0.05 20.35
CA GLU A 282 -25.76 -1.04 21.42
C GLU A 282 -25.80 -2.46 20.84
N LEU A 283 -25.46 -3.46 21.69
CA LEU A 283 -25.49 -4.87 21.28
C LEU A 283 -26.88 -5.31 20.80
N SER A 284 -27.97 -4.74 21.37
CA SER A 284 -29.36 -4.97 20.96
C SER A 284 -29.62 -4.58 19.51
N HIS A 285 -29.03 -3.48 19.02
CA HIS A 285 -29.16 -3.07 17.61
C HIS A 285 -28.47 -4.06 16.67
N ILE A 286 -27.30 -4.57 17.07
CA ILE A 286 -26.55 -5.58 16.31
C ILE A 286 -27.34 -6.89 16.26
N GLN A 287 -27.83 -7.36 17.44
CA GLN A 287 -28.65 -8.59 17.54
C GLN A 287 -29.89 -8.51 16.65
N ALA A 288 -30.60 -7.37 16.67
CA ALA A 288 -31.81 -7.21 15.87
C ALA A 288 -31.57 -7.36 14.36
N VAL A 289 -30.40 -6.94 13.85
CA VAL A 289 -30.03 -7.18 12.44
C VAL A 289 -29.63 -8.63 12.21
N VAL A 290 -28.89 -9.24 13.13
CA VAL A 290 -28.51 -10.66 13.06
C VAL A 290 -29.77 -11.53 13.06
N ASP A 291 -30.75 -11.25 13.91
CA ASP A 291 -32.03 -12.01 13.95
C ASP A 291 -32.81 -11.96 12.63
N ARG A 292 -32.69 -10.85 11.87
CA ARG A 292 -33.35 -10.69 10.57
C ARG A 292 -32.59 -11.31 9.41
N LEU A 293 -31.25 -11.20 9.41
CA LEU A 293 -30.44 -11.46 8.22
C LEU A 293 -29.50 -12.65 8.36
N ALA A 294 -29.29 -13.20 9.54
CA ALA A 294 -28.45 -14.38 9.68
C ALA A 294 -29.08 -15.61 9.01
N PRO A 295 -28.29 -16.47 8.37
CA PRO A 295 -28.80 -17.66 7.70
C PRO A 295 -29.33 -18.73 8.67
N ALA A 296 -28.93 -18.64 9.94
CA ALA A 296 -29.40 -19.47 11.04
C ALA A 296 -29.47 -18.64 12.33
N PRO A 297 -30.30 -19.00 13.31
CA PRO A 297 -30.34 -18.31 14.59
C PRO A 297 -28.94 -18.20 15.22
N ALA A 298 -28.57 -17.01 15.68
CA ALA A 298 -27.28 -16.77 16.29
C ALA A 298 -27.38 -15.69 17.37
N THR A 299 -26.59 -15.84 18.41
CA THR A 299 -26.51 -14.89 19.52
C THR A 299 -25.20 -14.10 19.43
N VAL A 300 -25.31 -12.77 19.43
CA VAL A 300 -24.13 -11.91 19.53
C VAL A 300 -23.84 -11.52 20.98
N SER A 301 -22.57 -11.47 21.30
CA SER A 301 -22.08 -11.16 22.65
C SER A 301 -20.69 -10.51 22.60
N GLY A 302 -20.12 -10.19 23.74
CA GLY A 302 -18.72 -9.77 23.86
C GLY A 302 -18.34 -8.62 22.92
N MET A 303 -19.24 -7.66 22.73
CA MET A 303 -18.99 -6.49 21.88
C MET A 303 -17.79 -5.71 22.43
N ARG A 304 -16.75 -5.60 21.63
CA ARG A 304 -15.54 -4.86 21.99
C ARG A 304 -15.72 -3.37 21.77
N TRP A 305 -16.36 -3.00 20.66
CA TRP A 305 -16.68 -1.64 20.28
C TRP A 305 -17.75 -1.63 19.19
N SER A 306 -18.38 -0.48 19.03
CA SER A 306 -19.30 -0.19 17.92
C SER A 306 -19.21 1.28 17.54
N SER A 307 -19.59 1.61 16.32
CA SER A 307 -19.67 2.99 15.85
C SER A 307 -20.58 3.09 14.63
N VAL A 308 -21.18 4.26 14.44
CA VAL A 308 -21.75 4.66 13.13
C VAL A 308 -20.65 5.25 12.28
N PHE A 309 -20.68 4.98 10.99
CA PHE A 309 -19.76 5.59 10.04
C PHE A 309 -20.47 5.98 8.74
N ARG A 310 -19.92 7.02 8.10
CA ARG A 310 -20.34 7.47 6.79
C ARG A 310 -19.28 7.16 5.76
N ILE A 311 -19.75 6.92 4.55
CA ILE A 311 -18.91 6.60 3.40
C ILE A 311 -18.90 7.79 2.48
N SER A 312 -17.69 8.24 2.13
CA SER A 312 -17.46 9.21 1.06
C SER A 312 -16.46 8.61 0.06
N HIS A 313 -16.50 9.12 -1.15
CA HIS A 313 -15.51 8.85 -2.19
C HIS A 313 -14.95 10.18 -2.65
N ARG A 314 -13.64 10.36 -2.53
CA ARG A 314 -12.96 11.61 -2.92
C ARG A 314 -11.53 11.30 -3.33
N ILE A 315 -10.98 12.15 -4.20
CA ILE A 315 -9.57 12.10 -4.57
C ILE A 315 -9.04 13.52 -4.77
N VAL A 316 -7.76 13.71 -4.47
CA VAL A 316 -7.08 15.00 -4.73
C VAL A 316 -6.71 15.15 -6.20
N ASP A 317 -6.55 16.40 -6.64
CA ASP A 317 -6.09 16.76 -7.98
C ASP A 317 -4.61 16.39 -8.21
N ARG A 318 -3.78 16.37 -7.17
CA ARG A 318 -2.37 15.91 -7.20
C ARG A 318 -1.92 15.39 -5.85
N TYR A 319 -0.94 14.47 -5.86
CA TYR A 319 -0.46 13.77 -4.64
C TYR A 319 0.66 14.52 -3.91
N GLY A 320 1.01 15.72 -4.34
CA GLY A 320 1.99 16.56 -3.67
C GLY A 320 2.23 17.86 -4.41
N ASP A 321 2.97 18.75 -3.77
CA ASP A 321 3.42 20.01 -4.33
C ASP A 321 4.77 20.39 -3.70
N GLY A 322 5.79 20.62 -4.53
CA GLY A 322 7.14 20.92 -4.08
C GLY A 322 7.72 19.81 -3.17
N ARG A 323 7.84 20.12 -1.89
CA ARG A 323 8.43 19.23 -0.86
C ARG A 323 7.41 18.56 0.06
N VAL A 324 6.13 18.71 -0.22
CA VAL A 324 5.04 18.21 0.61
C VAL A 324 4.17 17.25 -0.18
N PHE A 325 3.96 16.05 0.37
CA PHE A 325 3.22 14.95 -0.27
C PHE A 325 2.08 14.48 0.62
N VAL A 326 1.04 13.90 0.01
CA VAL A 326 -0.07 13.24 0.71
C VAL A 326 -0.19 11.78 0.30
N ALA A 327 -0.62 10.92 1.23
CA ALA A 327 -0.77 9.48 1.01
C ALA A 327 -1.98 8.91 1.76
N GLY A 328 -2.59 7.85 1.23
CA GLY A 328 -3.75 7.20 1.81
C GLY A 328 -4.97 8.13 1.91
N ASP A 329 -5.72 8.05 3.01
CA ASP A 329 -6.95 8.83 3.20
C ASP A 329 -6.74 10.36 3.13
N ALA A 330 -5.53 10.87 3.24
CA ALA A 330 -5.20 12.26 2.98
C ALA A 330 -5.28 12.61 1.49
N ALA A 331 -5.04 11.64 0.61
CA ALA A 331 -5.08 11.76 -0.85
C ALA A 331 -6.38 11.23 -1.46
N HIS A 332 -6.89 10.11 -1.00
CA HIS A 332 -8.08 9.45 -1.55
C HIS A 332 -8.87 8.67 -0.49
N ILE A 333 -10.18 8.77 -0.54
CA ILE A 333 -11.12 7.97 0.26
C ILE A 333 -12.15 7.32 -0.65
N HIS A 334 -12.63 6.17 -0.26
CA HIS A 334 -13.61 5.40 -1.04
C HIS A 334 -14.40 4.42 -0.15
N PRO A 335 -15.51 3.84 -0.66
CA PRO A 335 -16.25 2.80 0.03
C PRO A 335 -15.35 1.64 0.50
N PRO A 336 -15.67 1.00 1.65
CA PRO A 336 -14.87 -0.11 2.17
C PRO A 336 -14.99 -1.41 1.36
N THR A 337 -15.69 -1.38 0.24
CA THR A 337 -15.90 -2.52 -0.66
C THR A 337 -14.54 -3.10 -1.11
N GLY A 338 -14.37 -4.41 -0.96
CA GLY A 338 -13.12 -5.09 -1.31
C GLY A 338 -11.94 -4.79 -0.37
N ALA A 339 -12.13 -4.02 0.72
CA ALA A 339 -11.08 -3.66 1.69
C ALA A 339 -9.84 -3.00 1.05
N GLN A 340 -10.01 -2.10 0.08
CA GLN A 340 -8.93 -1.55 -0.74
C GLN A 340 -8.14 -0.41 -0.06
N GLY A 341 -8.78 0.48 0.74
CA GLY A 341 -8.22 1.77 1.15
C GLY A 341 -6.89 1.71 1.90
N MET A 342 -6.83 1.00 3.02
CA MET A 342 -5.58 0.84 3.78
C MET A 342 -4.46 0.26 2.91
N ASN A 343 -4.78 -0.74 2.08
CA ASN A 343 -3.81 -1.42 1.24
C ASN A 343 -3.28 -0.51 0.12
N THR A 344 -4.12 0.33 -0.49
CA THR A 344 -3.72 1.33 -1.48
C THR A 344 -2.82 2.39 -0.85
N GLY A 345 -3.18 2.92 0.32
CA GLY A 345 -2.39 3.91 1.04
C GLY A 345 -1.01 3.38 1.49
N ILE A 346 -0.89 2.10 1.88
CA ILE A 346 0.40 1.47 2.18
C ILE A 346 1.28 1.42 0.92
N GLN A 347 0.70 1.14 -0.24
CA GLN A 347 1.44 1.18 -1.51
C GLN A 347 1.88 2.61 -1.88
N ASP A 348 1.04 3.64 -1.60
CA ASP A 348 1.45 5.03 -1.79
C ASP A 348 2.70 5.34 -0.97
N ALA A 349 2.67 5.02 0.32
CA ALA A 349 3.78 5.23 1.25
C ALA A 349 5.07 4.54 0.77
N CYS A 350 4.97 3.27 0.34
CA CYS A 350 6.13 2.51 -0.12
C CYS A 350 6.66 3.02 -1.48
N ASN A 351 5.78 3.46 -2.39
CA ASN A 351 6.19 4.06 -3.65
C ASN A 351 6.94 5.38 -3.45
N LEU A 352 6.48 6.22 -2.51
CA LEU A 352 7.11 7.51 -2.20
C LEU A 352 8.43 7.36 -1.44
N ALA A 353 8.50 6.45 -0.47
CA ALA A 353 9.61 6.38 0.48
C ALA A 353 10.98 6.13 -0.19
N TRP A 354 11.08 5.19 -1.14
CA TRP A 354 12.34 4.93 -1.83
C TRP A 354 12.74 6.08 -2.77
N LYS A 355 11.76 6.78 -3.36
CA LYS A 355 12.00 7.95 -4.21
C LYS A 355 12.59 9.09 -3.38
N LEU A 356 12.00 9.38 -2.23
CA LEU A 356 12.53 10.33 -1.27
C LEU A 356 13.94 9.95 -0.81
N ALA A 357 14.18 8.66 -0.54
CA ALA A 357 15.49 8.21 -0.09
C ALA A 357 16.59 8.44 -1.13
N LEU A 358 16.34 8.19 -2.40
CA LEU A 358 17.30 8.47 -3.48
C LEU A 358 17.51 9.98 -3.67
N THR A 359 16.45 10.77 -3.65
CA THR A 359 16.52 12.23 -3.77
C THR A 359 17.29 12.84 -2.60
N LEU A 360 17.06 12.37 -1.37
CA LEU A 360 17.75 12.84 -0.18
C LEU A 360 19.26 12.54 -0.19
N ARG A 361 19.67 11.46 -0.86
CA ARG A 361 21.09 11.11 -1.08
C ARG A 361 21.73 11.87 -2.23
N GLY A 362 20.98 12.66 -2.99
CA GLY A 362 21.47 13.30 -4.21
C GLY A 362 21.67 12.35 -5.40
N SER A 363 21.14 11.13 -5.30
CA SER A 363 21.24 10.10 -6.35
C SER A 363 20.11 10.14 -7.38
N ALA A 364 19.23 11.14 -7.31
CA ALA A 364 18.11 11.29 -8.23
C ALA A 364 17.74 12.75 -8.46
N GLY A 365 17.17 13.02 -9.64
CA GLY A 365 16.66 14.34 -10.01
C GLY A 365 15.21 14.58 -9.59
N PRO A 366 14.68 15.80 -9.78
CA PRO A 366 13.31 16.19 -9.42
C PRO A 366 12.22 15.34 -10.09
N ALA A 367 12.44 14.84 -11.31
CA ALA A 367 11.50 13.99 -12.03
C ALA A 367 11.17 12.70 -11.27
N LEU A 368 12.07 12.21 -10.40
CA LEU A 368 11.80 11.03 -9.60
C LEU A 368 10.65 11.26 -8.62
N LEU A 369 10.58 12.41 -7.96
CA LEU A 369 9.49 12.73 -7.04
C LEU A 369 8.19 13.02 -7.77
N ALA A 370 8.24 13.68 -8.93
CA ALA A 370 7.07 13.90 -9.78
C ALA A 370 6.43 12.58 -10.25
N SER A 371 7.25 11.52 -10.41
CA SER A 371 6.74 10.18 -10.75
C SER A 371 5.83 9.56 -9.68
N TYR A 372 5.80 10.08 -8.45
CA TYR A 372 4.89 9.63 -7.41
C TYR A 372 3.43 9.90 -7.79
N ASP A 373 3.13 11.13 -8.17
CA ASP A 373 1.79 11.51 -8.65
C ASP A 373 1.42 10.73 -9.92
N ALA A 374 2.32 10.71 -10.91
CA ALA A 374 2.09 10.05 -12.18
C ALA A 374 1.81 8.53 -12.06
N GLU A 375 2.38 7.87 -11.06
CA GLU A 375 2.17 6.44 -10.83
C GLU A 375 1.00 6.15 -9.87
N ARG A 376 0.80 6.97 -8.81
CA ARG A 376 -0.13 6.60 -7.75
C ARG A 376 -1.52 7.24 -7.87
N ARG A 377 -1.61 8.47 -8.41
CA ARG A 377 -2.92 9.10 -8.59
C ARG A 377 -3.84 8.32 -9.54
N PRO A 378 -3.39 7.83 -10.73
CA PRO A 378 -4.25 7.00 -11.58
C PRO A 378 -4.73 5.71 -10.91
N VAL A 379 -3.91 5.09 -10.05
CA VAL A 379 -4.33 3.92 -9.25
C VAL A 379 -5.40 4.32 -8.23
N GLY A 380 -5.24 5.46 -7.57
CA GLY A 380 -6.26 6.01 -6.66
C GLY A 380 -7.58 6.29 -7.39
N GLU A 381 -7.54 6.88 -8.57
CA GLU A 381 -8.72 7.15 -9.42
C GLU A 381 -9.44 5.85 -9.80
N GLU A 382 -8.70 4.84 -10.24
CA GLU A 382 -9.25 3.51 -10.57
C GLU A 382 -9.92 2.87 -9.36
N VAL A 383 -9.25 2.85 -8.20
CA VAL A 383 -9.80 2.25 -6.97
C VAL A 383 -11.04 3.00 -6.49
N VAL A 384 -11.03 4.34 -6.48
CA VAL A 384 -12.20 5.15 -6.13
C VAL A 384 -13.35 4.87 -7.08
N GLY A 385 -13.12 4.93 -8.39
CA GLY A 385 -14.14 4.69 -9.41
C GLY A 385 -14.75 3.28 -9.33
N ARG A 386 -13.93 2.25 -9.17
CA ARG A 386 -14.35 0.85 -9.06
C ARG A 386 -15.15 0.59 -7.79
N THR A 387 -14.67 1.03 -6.65
CA THR A 387 -15.36 0.82 -5.37
C THR A 387 -16.71 1.55 -5.30
N VAL A 388 -16.84 2.70 -5.97
CA VAL A 388 -18.13 3.39 -6.15
C VAL A 388 -19.07 2.55 -7.03
N ARG A 389 -18.59 2.03 -8.18
CA ARG A 389 -19.42 1.14 -9.03
C ARG A 389 -19.87 -0.09 -8.25
N HIS A 390 -18.98 -0.78 -7.55
CA HIS A 390 -19.34 -1.94 -6.74
C HIS A 390 -20.36 -1.62 -5.62
N ALA A 391 -20.26 -0.44 -5.03
CA ALA A 391 -21.21 -0.01 -4.00
C ALA A 391 -22.60 0.31 -4.56
N THR A 392 -22.68 0.81 -5.81
CA THR A 392 -23.93 1.26 -6.42
C THR A 392 -24.59 0.23 -7.34
N GLN A 393 -23.80 -0.59 -8.02
CA GLN A 393 -24.27 -1.52 -9.08
C GLN A 393 -24.07 -3.00 -8.70
N GLY A 394 -23.30 -3.27 -7.64
CA GLY A 394 -22.89 -4.62 -7.27
C GLY A 394 -21.66 -5.11 -8.05
N MET A 395 -21.17 -6.29 -7.69
CA MET A 395 -20.02 -6.93 -8.34
C MET A 395 -20.43 -7.86 -9.50
N GLU A 396 -21.72 -8.06 -9.74
CA GLU A 396 -22.25 -9.05 -10.70
C GLU A 396 -22.08 -8.62 -12.17
N ASP A 397 -21.86 -7.32 -12.42
CA ASP A 397 -21.70 -6.74 -13.76
C ASP A 397 -20.24 -6.61 -14.21
N GLU A 398 -19.27 -7.21 -13.50
CA GLU A 398 -17.88 -7.19 -13.94
C GLU A 398 -17.70 -8.10 -15.17
N PRO A 399 -17.17 -7.55 -16.30
CA PRO A 399 -17.02 -8.31 -17.54
C PRO A 399 -15.85 -9.31 -17.51
N ASP A 400 -15.04 -9.27 -16.46
CA ASP A 400 -13.84 -10.07 -16.33
C ASP A 400 -14.12 -11.47 -15.78
N ASP A 401 -13.23 -12.41 -16.10
CA ASP A 401 -13.26 -13.73 -15.49
C ASP A 401 -12.91 -13.68 -13.99
N VAL A 402 -13.38 -14.67 -13.24
CA VAL A 402 -13.21 -14.74 -11.77
C VAL A 402 -11.75 -14.62 -11.33
N ARG A 403 -10.80 -15.19 -12.10
CA ARG A 403 -9.37 -15.11 -11.79
C ARG A 403 -8.89 -13.67 -11.88
N THR A 404 -9.23 -12.97 -12.94
CA THR A 404 -8.86 -11.56 -13.14
C THR A 404 -9.45 -10.68 -12.04
N VAL A 405 -10.73 -10.89 -11.68
CA VAL A 405 -11.37 -10.18 -10.56
C VAL A 405 -10.60 -10.42 -9.26
N LEU A 406 -10.27 -11.66 -8.92
CA LEU A 406 -9.53 -11.98 -7.70
C LEU A 406 -8.12 -11.39 -7.68
N LEU A 407 -7.39 -11.40 -8.80
CA LEU A 407 -6.07 -10.78 -8.91
C LEU A 407 -6.15 -9.26 -8.74
N ARG A 408 -7.20 -8.62 -9.28
CA ARG A 408 -7.46 -7.19 -9.11
C ARG A 408 -7.79 -6.86 -7.66
N GLU A 409 -8.70 -7.61 -7.02
CA GLU A 409 -9.03 -7.43 -5.61
C GLU A 409 -7.84 -7.69 -4.69
N ALA A 410 -6.94 -8.62 -5.06
CA ALA A 410 -5.65 -8.84 -4.40
C ALA A 410 -4.62 -7.71 -4.62
N GLN A 411 -4.95 -6.71 -5.46
CA GLN A 411 -4.08 -5.60 -5.90
C GLN A 411 -2.80 -6.07 -6.62
N LEU A 412 -2.82 -7.26 -7.21
CA LEU A 412 -1.70 -7.84 -7.94
C LEU A 412 -1.62 -7.37 -9.40
N LEU A 413 -2.67 -6.74 -9.92
CA LEU A 413 -2.73 -6.16 -11.27
C LEU A 413 -2.43 -4.65 -11.28
N VAL A 414 -2.15 -4.03 -10.14
CA VAL A 414 -1.66 -2.65 -10.09
C VAL A 414 -0.34 -2.57 -10.84
N GLY A 415 -0.24 -1.62 -11.75
CA GLY A 415 0.96 -1.41 -12.58
C GLY A 415 1.11 0.04 -13.03
N TYR A 416 2.26 0.35 -13.60
CA TYR A 416 2.70 1.68 -14.03
C TYR A 416 3.31 1.63 -15.43
N ARG A 417 2.73 0.84 -16.36
CA ARG A 417 3.26 0.62 -17.72
C ARG A 417 3.48 1.93 -18.51
N GLU A 418 2.62 2.90 -18.30
CA GLU A 418 2.70 4.23 -18.91
C GLU A 418 3.42 5.25 -18.03
N GLY A 419 3.93 4.80 -16.88
CA GLY A 419 4.62 5.67 -15.93
C GLY A 419 6.02 6.06 -16.41
N PRO A 420 6.53 7.19 -15.92
CA PRO A 420 7.81 7.75 -16.38
C PRO A 420 9.03 6.88 -16.03
N LEU A 421 8.87 5.91 -15.12
CA LEU A 421 9.90 4.97 -14.69
C LEU A 421 9.75 3.56 -15.30
N ALA A 422 8.86 3.39 -16.27
CA ALA A 422 8.73 2.15 -17.02
C ALA A 422 9.65 2.20 -18.26
N GLY A 423 10.60 1.26 -18.31
CA GLY A 423 11.44 1.08 -19.51
C GLY A 423 10.65 0.57 -20.71
N SER A 424 11.28 0.51 -21.87
CA SER A 424 10.65 -0.02 -23.08
C SER A 424 10.29 -1.50 -22.92
N PRO A 425 9.13 -1.95 -23.43
CA PRO A 425 8.76 -3.35 -23.44
C PRO A 425 9.79 -4.23 -24.20
N PHE A 426 10.04 -5.44 -23.67
CA PHE A 426 10.93 -6.41 -24.28
C PHE A 426 10.42 -7.85 -24.04
N GLY A 427 10.55 -8.72 -25.04
CA GLY A 427 10.17 -10.14 -24.98
C GLY A 427 8.67 -10.38 -25.17
N PRO A 428 8.11 -11.52 -24.70
CA PRO A 428 6.70 -11.86 -24.90
C PRO A 428 5.74 -10.84 -24.29
N ALA A 429 4.67 -10.51 -25.01
CA ALA A 429 3.72 -9.47 -24.59
C ALA A 429 2.87 -9.88 -23.37
N ASP A 430 2.69 -11.18 -23.16
CA ASP A 430 1.97 -11.79 -22.03
C ASP A 430 2.83 -12.00 -20.77
N ALA A 431 4.15 -11.74 -20.90
CA ALA A 431 5.07 -11.76 -19.77
C ALA A 431 5.10 -10.41 -19.05
N PRO A 432 5.51 -10.37 -17.76
CA PRO A 432 5.64 -9.13 -17.04
C PRO A 432 6.56 -8.13 -17.71
N GLN A 433 6.05 -6.92 -17.93
CA GLN A 433 6.73 -5.81 -18.61
C GLN A 433 7.18 -4.73 -17.61
N PRO A 434 8.10 -3.83 -18.02
CA PRO A 434 8.43 -2.65 -17.22
C PRO A 434 7.16 -1.89 -16.76
N GLY A 435 7.15 -1.46 -15.50
CA GLY A 435 6.00 -0.87 -14.84
C GLY A 435 5.05 -1.87 -14.19
N GLU A 436 5.20 -3.18 -14.42
CA GLU A 436 4.38 -4.19 -13.76
C GLU A 436 5.05 -4.81 -12.54
N ARG A 437 4.23 -5.42 -11.68
CA ARG A 437 4.70 -6.16 -10.51
C ARG A 437 5.66 -7.29 -10.93
N ALA A 438 6.81 -7.38 -10.27
CA ALA A 438 7.68 -8.54 -10.38
C ALA A 438 7.03 -9.72 -9.66
N PRO A 439 6.58 -10.78 -10.35
CA PRO A 439 5.91 -11.91 -9.71
C PRO A 439 6.89 -12.68 -8.82
N ASP A 440 6.37 -13.28 -7.75
CA ASP A 440 7.14 -14.25 -6.98
C ASP A 440 7.22 -15.57 -7.76
N CYS A 441 8.27 -16.33 -7.51
CA CYS A 441 8.41 -17.70 -7.99
C CYS A 441 9.02 -18.58 -6.91
N SER A 442 8.72 -19.87 -6.97
CA SER A 442 9.29 -20.88 -6.10
C SER A 442 10.43 -21.64 -6.80
N GLY A 443 11.06 -22.58 -6.10
CA GLY A 443 11.98 -23.52 -6.72
C GLY A 443 13.36 -22.98 -7.06
N LEU A 444 13.75 -21.82 -6.54
CA LEU A 444 15.11 -21.30 -6.66
C LEU A 444 16.05 -22.05 -5.72
N THR A 445 17.07 -22.73 -6.26
CA THR A 445 18.00 -23.52 -5.47
C THR A 445 19.41 -22.95 -5.52
N LEU A 446 20.09 -22.98 -4.38
CA LEU A 446 21.54 -22.75 -4.28
C LEU A 446 22.29 -24.07 -4.22
N PRO A 447 23.55 -24.15 -4.70
CA PRO A 447 24.41 -25.29 -4.42
C PRO A 447 24.47 -25.56 -2.92
N LEU A 448 24.30 -26.81 -2.52
CA LEU A 448 24.34 -27.27 -1.12
C LEU A 448 23.18 -26.76 -0.22
N ALA A 449 22.20 -26.04 -0.73
CA ALA A 449 21.02 -25.68 0.04
C ALA A 449 20.06 -26.88 0.14
N SER A 450 19.54 -27.14 1.34
CA SER A 450 18.62 -28.26 1.59
C SER A 450 17.21 -28.02 1.07
N TYR A 451 16.81 -26.76 0.88
CA TYR A 451 15.47 -26.37 0.48
C TYR A 451 15.52 -25.28 -0.60
N PRO A 452 14.60 -25.31 -1.56
CA PRO A 452 14.44 -24.23 -2.53
C PRO A 452 13.92 -22.97 -1.84
N SER A 453 14.36 -21.81 -2.32
CA SER A 453 13.87 -20.50 -1.90
C SER A 453 12.79 -19.99 -2.85
N ARG A 454 11.96 -19.09 -2.37
CA ARG A 454 11.13 -18.22 -3.22
C ARG A 454 11.91 -16.97 -3.59
N LEU A 455 11.53 -16.31 -4.69
CA LEU A 455 12.16 -15.04 -5.07
C LEU A 455 11.97 -13.97 -4.00
N LEU A 456 10.79 -13.88 -3.37
CA LEU A 456 10.54 -12.96 -2.26
C LEU A 456 11.46 -13.23 -1.06
N ASP A 457 11.80 -14.49 -0.75
CA ASP A 457 12.78 -14.82 0.29
C ASP A 457 14.17 -14.24 -0.04
N VAL A 458 14.55 -14.33 -1.32
CA VAL A 458 15.83 -13.80 -1.83
C VAL A 458 15.84 -12.27 -1.81
N LEU A 459 14.69 -11.64 -2.05
CA LEU A 459 14.54 -10.17 -2.08
C LEU A 459 14.33 -9.57 -0.68
N ARG A 460 13.99 -10.37 0.33
CA ARG A 460 13.70 -9.90 1.69
C ARG A 460 14.90 -9.15 2.28
N GLY A 461 14.62 -7.99 2.87
CA GLY A 461 15.64 -7.12 3.47
C GLY A 461 16.46 -6.29 2.48
N ARG A 462 16.36 -6.53 1.17
CA ARG A 462 17.01 -5.70 0.16
C ARG A 462 16.21 -4.41 -0.05
N VAL A 463 16.84 -3.27 0.18
CA VAL A 463 16.17 -1.95 0.11
C VAL A 463 16.41 -1.23 -1.21
N GLY A 464 17.46 -1.58 -1.97
CA GLY A 464 17.78 -0.98 -3.27
C GLY A 464 17.11 -1.66 -4.45
N HIS A 465 17.47 -1.20 -5.64
CA HIS A 465 17.16 -1.89 -6.88
C HIS A 465 17.87 -3.24 -6.96
N VAL A 466 17.24 -4.22 -7.62
CA VAL A 466 17.82 -5.55 -7.80
C VAL A 466 17.83 -5.90 -9.28
N VAL A 467 18.99 -6.18 -9.84
CA VAL A 467 19.10 -6.75 -11.19
C VAL A 467 19.13 -8.27 -11.10
N ILE A 468 18.19 -8.91 -11.78
CA ILE A 468 18.11 -10.36 -11.93
C ILE A 468 18.59 -10.69 -13.35
N LEU A 469 19.63 -11.51 -13.46
CA LEU A 469 20.19 -11.97 -14.72
C LEU A 469 19.82 -13.43 -14.92
N TYR A 470 19.05 -13.75 -15.97
CA TYR A 470 18.61 -15.12 -16.27
C TYR A 470 19.32 -15.65 -17.52
N GLY A 471 19.77 -16.90 -17.47
CA GLY A 471 20.36 -17.59 -18.64
C GLY A 471 20.99 -18.95 -18.31
N ALA A 472 21.38 -19.68 -19.34
CA ALA A 472 22.04 -20.99 -19.21
C ALA A 472 23.58 -20.87 -19.25
N ASP A 473 24.12 -19.84 -19.88
CA ASP A 473 25.56 -19.63 -20.06
C ASP A 473 26.14 -18.78 -18.92
N GLY A 474 26.98 -19.39 -18.10
CA GLY A 474 27.63 -18.72 -16.97
C GLY A 474 28.58 -17.58 -17.38
N ALA A 475 29.24 -17.68 -18.55
CA ALA A 475 30.12 -16.62 -19.03
C ALA A 475 29.32 -15.37 -19.45
N ALA A 476 28.21 -15.56 -20.15
CA ALA A 476 27.33 -14.46 -20.54
C ALA A 476 26.70 -13.78 -19.29
N LEU A 477 26.35 -14.56 -18.26
CA LEU A 477 25.86 -14.04 -16.99
C LEU A 477 26.92 -13.24 -16.24
N ALA A 478 28.17 -13.70 -16.23
CA ALA A 478 29.30 -13.00 -15.60
C ALA A 478 29.59 -11.67 -16.29
N GLU A 479 29.63 -11.66 -17.61
CA GLU A 479 29.80 -10.43 -18.40
C GLU A 479 28.68 -9.41 -18.12
N ALA A 480 27.42 -9.86 -18.14
CA ALA A 480 26.28 -9.01 -17.83
C ALA A 480 26.33 -8.47 -16.39
N ALA A 481 26.82 -9.28 -15.43
CA ALA A 481 27.02 -8.84 -14.05
C ALA A 481 28.07 -7.74 -13.92
N GLU A 482 29.20 -7.86 -14.64
CA GLU A 482 30.25 -6.82 -14.68
C GLU A 482 29.71 -5.51 -15.28
N GLN A 483 28.93 -5.61 -16.37
CA GLN A 483 28.26 -4.45 -16.97
C GLN A 483 27.29 -3.78 -16.00
N ALA A 484 26.53 -4.58 -15.24
CA ALA A 484 25.58 -4.06 -14.24
C ALA A 484 26.30 -3.38 -13.06
N VAL A 485 27.42 -3.93 -12.58
CA VAL A 485 28.25 -3.30 -11.55
C VAL A 485 28.75 -1.94 -12.01
N THR A 486 29.26 -1.88 -13.25
CA THR A 486 29.76 -0.63 -13.82
C THR A 486 28.68 0.44 -13.94
N ALA A 487 27.49 0.06 -14.44
CA ALA A 487 26.35 0.97 -14.51
C ALA A 487 25.87 1.43 -13.12
N GLY A 488 25.88 0.54 -12.13
CA GLY A 488 25.46 0.83 -10.74
C GLY A 488 26.40 1.77 -9.99
N SER A 489 27.69 1.80 -10.34
CA SER A 489 28.68 2.69 -9.72
C SER A 489 28.33 4.16 -9.91
N ALA A 490 27.71 4.51 -11.03
CA ALA A 490 27.25 5.87 -11.30
C ALA A 490 26.18 6.38 -10.31
N LEU A 491 25.36 5.49 -9.72
CA LEU A 491 24.41 5.85 -8.64
C LEU A 491 25.09 6.09 -7.29
N ALA A 492 26.21 5.44 -7.04
CA ALA A 492 26.91 5.54 -5.76
C ALA A 492 27.77 6.82 -5.66
N GLU A 493 28.31 7.30 -6.77
CA GLU A 493 29.19 8.48 -6.81
C GLU A 493 28.45 9.81 -6.58
N GLY A 494 27.13 9.87 -6.85
CA GLY A 494 26.28 11.02 -6.54
C GLY A 494 26.00 11.23 -5.05
N GLY A 495 26.29 10.26 -4.19
CA GLY A 495 25.84 10.20 -2.79
C GLY A 495 26.92 10.37 -1.71
N ALA A 496 28.08 10.99 -2.00
CA ALA A 496 29.09 11.25 -0.98
C ALA A 496 28.64 12.36 -0.02
N ASP A 497 27.77 12.01 0.94
CA ASP A 497 27.66 12.79 2.17
C ASP A 497 28.90 12.50 3.02
N GLY A 498 29.61 13.52 3.50
CA GLY A 498 30.85 13.38 4.26
C GLY A 498 30.73 12.58 5.58
N SER A 499 29.76 11.70 5.77
CA SER A 499 29.49 10.93 6.99
C SER A 499 30.28 9.63 7.13
N GLY A 500 31.00 9.21 6.08
CA GLY A 500 31.96 8.08 6.15
C GLY A 500 31.38 6.69 6.37
N SER A 501 30.07 6.54 6.48
CA SER A 501 29.42 5.22 6.55
C SER A 501 28.93 4.80 5.16
N PRO A 502 29.28 3.60 4.66
CA PRO A 502 28.74 3.11 3.41
C PRO A 502 27.23 2.95 3.55
N GLY A 503 26.46 3.74 2.82
CA GLY A 503 25.01 3.55 2.68
C GLY A 503 24.69 2.16 2.10
N PRO A 504 23.49 1.62 2.29
CA PRO A 504 23.12 0.33 1.70
C PRO A 504 23.30 0.38 0.18
N PRO A 505 23.74 -0.74 -0.45
CA PRO A 505 24.02 -0.76 -1.89
C PRO A 505 22.78 -0.35 -2.66
N THR A 506 22.93 0.62 -3.56
CA THR A 506 21.85 1.14 -4.40
C THR A 506 21.40 0.13 -5.47
N LEU A 507 22.27 -0.80 -5.85
CA LEU A 507 22.03 -1.85 -6.82
C LEU A 507 22.54 -3.19 -6.32
N ALA A 508 21.66 -4.17 -6.14
CA ALA A 508 22.01 -5.54 -5.83
C ALA A 508 21.89 -6.40 -7.10
N LEU A 509 22.73 -7.42 -7.22
CA LEU A 509 22.73 -8.35 -8.34
C LEU A 509 22.39 -9.76 -7.86
N LEU A 510 21.69 -10.52 -8.67
CA LEU A 510 21.55 -11.96 -8.54
C LEU A 510 21.45 -12.60 -9.92
N ALA A 511 21.99 -13.79 -10.07
CA ALA A 511 21.86 -14.60 -11.27
C ALA A 511 20.84 -15.74 -11.02
N VAL A 512 20.01 -16.00 -12.02
CA VAL A 512 19.10 -17.15 -12.05
C VAL A 512 19.51 -18.02 -13.25
N LEU A 513 20.13 -19.14 -12.94
CA LEU A 513 20.55 -20.11 -13.93
C LEU A 513 19.34 -20.89 -14.46
N ALA A 514 19.21 -20.96 -15.75
CA ALA A 514 18.19 -21.77 -16.39
C ALA A 514 18.29 -23.25 -15.94
N ARG A 515 17.18 -23.97 -16.03
CA ARG A 515 17.11 -25.37 -15.59
C ARG A 515 18.17 -26.25 -16.24
N GLU A 516 18.44 -26.05 -17.53
CA GLU A 516 19.38 -26.79 -18.35
C GLU A 516 20.84 -26.30 -18.23
N ALA A 517 21.12 -25.24 -17.49
CA ALA A 517 22.48 -24.72 -17.32
C ALA A 517 23.42 -25.79 -16.75
N ALA A 518 24.69 -25.76 -17.14
CA ALA A 518 25.71 -26.64 -16.57
C ALA A 518 25.81 -26.51 -15.05
N LEU A 519 26.19 -27.56 -14.34
CA LEU A 519 26.25 -27.57 -12.87
C LEU A 519 27.25 -26.56 -12.32
N ASP A 520 28.31 -26.29 -13.07
CA ASP A 520 29.38 -25.35 -12.76
C ASP A 520 29.18 -23.95 -13.33
N ALA A 521 28.07 -23.71 -14.04
CA ALA A 521 27.80 -22.40 -14.66
C ALA A 521 27.85 -21.22 -13.68
N ALA A 522 27.56 -21.45 -12.40
CA ALA A 522 27.69 -20.42 -11.36
C ALA A 522 29.15 -20.13 -10.96
N ALA A 523 30.11 -21.02 -11.26
CA ALA A 523 31.50 -20.87 -10.79
C ALA A 523 32.23 -19.67 -11.41
N GLY A 524 31.79 -19.21 -12.59
CA GLY A 524 32.33 -18.02 -13.25
C GLY A 524 31.72 -16.69 -12.81
N LEU A 525 30.70 -16.70 -11.98
CA LEU A 525 30.05 -15.48 -11.51
C LEU A 525 30.96 -14.71 -10.53
N PRO A 526 30.91 -13.36 -10.51
CA PRO A 526 31.58 -12.57 -9.49
C PRO A 526 31.13 -13.01 -8.08
N VAL A 527 32.03 -13.06 -7.11
CA VAL A 527 31.75 -13.55 -5.74
C VAL A 527 30.58 -12.83 -5.06
N ALA A 528 30.34 -11.56 -5.41
CA ALA A 528 29.25 -10.78 -4.86
C ALA A 528 27.87 -11.09 -5.50
N VAL A 529 27.82 -11.95 -6.55
CA VAL A 529 26.59 -12.27 -7.28
C VAL A 529 26.14 -13.69 -6.93
N PRO A 530 25.13 -13.85 -6.09
CA PRO A 530 24.60 -15.19 -5.79
C PRO A 530 23.94 -15.78 -7.04
N GLY A 531 24.29 -17.03 -7.35
CA GLY A 531 23.72 -17.79 -8.48
C GLY A 531 22.70 -18.83 -8.00
N TYR A 532 21.43 -18.58 -8.26
CA TYR A 532 20.33 -19.51 -8.03
C TYR A 532 20.04 -20.30 -9.29
N ARG A 533 19.59 -21.54 -9.16
CA ARG A 533 19.07 -22.35 -10.27
C ARG A 533 17.55 -22.34 -10.25
N ASP A 534 16.92 -22.08 -11.38
CA ASP A 534 15.47 -22.27 -11.58
C ASP A 534 15.17 -23.76 -11.79
N ALA A 535 15.25 -24.54 -10.72
CA ALA A 535 15.17 -26.01 -10.79
C ALA A 535 13.81 -26.51 -11.32
N ALA A 536 12.74 -25.78 -11.03
CA ALA A 536 11.38 -26.09 -11.48
C ALA A 536 11.00 -25.46 -12.83
N GLY A 537 11.80 -24.51 -13.36
CA GLY A 537 11.46 -23.71 -14.54
C GLY A 537 10.34 -22.69 -14.30
N GLU A 538 10.05 -22.39 -13.02
CA GLU A 538 8.95 -21.51 -12.68
C GLU A 538 9.30 -20.05 -12.91
N PHE A 539 10.56 -19.66 -12.65
CA PHE A 539 11.04 -18.32 -12.98
C PHE A 539 10.91 -18.05 -14.48
N ALA A 540 11.45 -18.96 -15.30
CA ALA A 540 11.37 -18.87 -16.77
C ALA A 540 9.92 -18.69 -17.24
N ARG A 541 9.03 -19.53 -16.74
CA ARG A 541 7.60 -19.51 -17.09
C ARG A 541 6.92 -18.20 -16.70
N LEU A 542 7.10 -17.74 -15.44
CA LEU A 542 6.41 -16.57 -14.91
C LEU A 542 6.95 -15.26 -15.48
N TYR A 543 8.25 -15.22 -15.77
CA TYR A 543 8.90 -14.05 -16.35
C TYR A 543 8.96 -14.09 -17.89
N GLY A 544 8.45 -15.17 -18.52
CA GLY A 544 8.54 -15.34 -19.98
C GLY A 544 10.00 -15.27 -20.47
N ALA A 545 10.93 -15.89 -19.72
CA ALA A 545 12.36 -15.83 -20.03
C ALA A 545 12.75 -17.04 -20.87
N ASP A 546 12.54 -16.97 -22.20
CA ASP A 546 12.88 -18.03 -23.16
C ASP A 546 14.36 -18.04 -23.55
N GLY A 547 15.14 -17.08 -23.08
CA GLY A 547 16.57 -16.92 -23.37
C GLY A 547 17.23 -15.93 -22.40
N PRO A 548 18.52 -15.59 -22.66
CA PRO A 548 19.29 -14.71 -21.80
C PRO A 548 18.62 -13.35 -21.62
N THR A 549 18.07 -13.09 -20.44
CA THR A 549 17.23 -11.92 -20.14
C THR A 549 17.61 -11.30 -18.79
N GLY A 550 17.68 -9.98 -18.74
CA GLY A 550 17.86 -9.20 -17.53
C GLY A 550 16.57 -8.52 -17.10
N PHE A 551 16.39 -8.40 -15.79
CA PHE A 551 15.25 -7.71 -15.16
C PHE A 551 15.77 -6.78 -14.08
N LEU A 552 15.33 -5.54 -14.10
CA LEU A 552 15.57 -4.59 -13.02
C LEU A 552 14.31 -4.51 -12.16
N VAL A 553 14.40 -4.94 -10.90
CA VAL A 553 13.32 -4.84 -9.91
C VAL A 553 13.56 -3.61 -9.04
N ARG A 554 12.57 -2.72 -8.99
CA ARG A 554 12.57 -1.50 -8.18
C ARG A 554 12.40 -1.83 -6.68
N PRO A 555 12.76 -0.89 -5.77
CA PRO A 555 12.57 -1.06 -4.33
C PRO A 555 11.13 -1.38 -3.91
N ASP A 556 10.13 -0.87 -4.63
CA ASP A 556 8.70 -1.14 -4.40
C ASP A 556 8.18 -2.45 -5.05
N GLY A 557 9.07 -3.24 -5.69
CA GLY A 557 8.75 -4.56 -6.26
C GLY A 557 8.14 -4.53 -7.66
N TYR A 558 8.26 -3.44 -8.38
CA TYR A 558 7.88 -3.34 -9.80
C TYR A 558 9.09 -3.50 -10.71
N LEU A 559 8.88 -3.95 -11.93
CA LEU A 559 9.93 -3.99 -12.94
C LEU A 559 10.20 -2.56 -13.46
N GLY A 560 11.42 -2.09 -13.34
CA GLY A 560 11.88 -0.84 -13.95
C GLY A 560 12.34 -1.05 -15.38
N ALA A 561 12.99 -2.20 -15.64
CA ALA A 561 13.46 -2.56 -16.98
C ALA A 561 13.43 -4.08 -17.20
N ARG A 562 13.29 -4.47 -18.45
CA ARG A 562 13.47 -5.83 -18.98
C ARG A 562 14.29 -5.73 -20.28
N PHE A 563 15.35 -6.54 -20.40
CA PHE A 563 16.32 -6.36 -21.49
C PHE A 563 17.06 -7.65 -21.84
N PRO A 564 17.60 -7.80 -23.07
CA PRO A 564 18.51 -8.89 -23.40
C PRO A 564 19.86 -8.73 -22.68
N LEU A 565 20.50 -9.81 -22.24
CA LEU A 565 21.79 -9.71 -21.52
C LEU A 565 22.88 -8.92 -22.26
N PRO A 566 23.07 -9.04 -23.59
CA PRO A 566 24.06 -8.22 -24.29
C PRO A 566 23.77 -6.70 -24.23
N GLY A 567 22.54 -6.32 -23.85
CA GLY A 567 22.11 -4.92 -23.68
C GLY A 567 22.14 -4.41 -22.24
N THR A 568 22.71 -5.14 -21.27
CA THR A 568 22.66 -4.82 -19.84
C THR A 568 23.13 -3.39 -19.54
N ALA A 569 24.30 -3.00 -20.02
CA ALA A 569 24.83 -1.66 -19.76
C ALA A 569 23.91 -0.56 -20.29
N THR A 570 23.42 -0.69 -21.52
CA THR A 570 22.54 0.31 -22.16
C THR A 570 21.21 0.42 -21.44
N ALA A 571 20.58 -0.70 -21.11
CA ALA A 571 19.29 -0.71 -20.44
C ALA A 571 19.37 -0.10 -19.04
N LEU A 572 20.39 -0.48 -18.26
CA LEU A 572 20.58 0.05 -16.92
C LEU A 572 20.93 1.54 -16.94
N SER A 573 21.85 1.96 -17.83
CA SER A 573 22.18 3.38 -17.98
C SER A 573 20.96 4.22 -18.40
N GLY A 574 20.12 3.70 -19.30
CA GLY A 574 18.87 4.37 -19.70
C GLY A 574 17.90 4.55 -18.53
N TYR A 575 17.68 3.49 -17.75
CA TYR A 575 16.83 3.57 -16.55
C TYR A 575 17.41 4.52 -15.49
N LEU A 576 18.71 4.45 -15.22
CA LEU A 576 19.36 5.32 -14.24
C LEU A 576 19.32 6.80 -14.67
N THR A 577 19.40 7.07 -15.96
CA THR A 577 19.24 8.42 -16.51
C THR A 577 17.82 8.94 -16.27
N SER A 578 16.78 8.09 -16.36
CA SER A 578 15.40 8.51 -16.06
C SER A 578 15.21 8.90 -14.58
N LEU A 579 15.95 8.27 -13.66
CA LEU A 579 15.94 8.66 -12.23
C LEU A 579 16.58 10.04 -12.00
N SER A 580 17.54 10.45 -12.84
CA SER A 580 18.31 11.68 -12.68
C SER A 580 17.78 12.83 -13.57
N ALA A 581 16.73 12.59 -14.34
CA ALA A 581 16.17 13.58 -15.25
C ALA A 581 15.68 14.84 -14.51
N PRO A 582 15.77 16.03 -15.13
CA PRO A 582 15.09 17.22 -14.64
C PRO A 582 13.56 17.01 -14.69
N ALA A 583 12.82 17.75 -13.86
CA ALA A 583 11.37 17.76 -13.96
C ALA A 583 10.94 18.34 -15.33
N ASP A 584 9.93 17.74 -15.95
CA ASP A 584 9.35 18.31 -17.17
C ASP A 584 8.60 19.59 -16.80
N PRO A 585 8.96 20.76 -17.35
CA PRO A 585 8.30 22.04 -17.03
C PRO A 585 6.84 22.11 -17.51
N GLY A 586 6.32 21.08 -18.16
CA GLY A 586 4.96 20.99 -18.69
C GLY A 586 4.09 19.87 -18.14
N ALA A 587 4.58 19.09 -17.16
CA ALA A 587 3.84 17.97 -16.55
C ALA A 587 3.04 18.41 -15.32
#